data_aa56db34d36e9ad559880045c5b85b38
#
_entry.id   aa56db34d36e9ad559880045c5b85b38
#
_cell.length_a   1.000
_cell.length_b   1.000
_cell.length_c   1.000
_cell.angle_alpha   90.00
_cell.angle_beta   90.00
_cell.angle_gamma   90.00
#
_symmetry.space_group_name_H-M   'P 1'
#
loop_
_entity.id
_entity.type
_entity.pdbx_description
1 polymer ?
#
loop_
_entity_poly.entity_id
_entity_poly.type
_entity_poly.pdbx_seq_one_letter_code
_entity_poly.pdbx_strand_id
1 'polypeptide(L)'
;MTSFYELQLILLVSACLVFLLLERYAASRKRAAATSAKDSHADRLENGGNTVPVNALAKLTRQYLLVYAIVMGADWLQGPYVYSLYREQYGMPERMVAILFVTGFMSAGLTAPLVGVWADQHGRKRLCLVFCITYTFACLCINVPYLPVLFLGRLTAGISTSILYSAFESWLVSSANSLTIPSSDLSTIFGRATLVNGFVATGAGVVSNQLVSFTKSFASPFIASGSLLVLAYFVIKSMWIENYGGKGGMTVTSVDLFQLRRLGKAWKIVRNDPILLAIGLIQTCFEGSMYLFVFVWVPSLQEVNSTSPAMALPLGYIFSSFMVSMMLGSLLYTAITSYIPPPPLGKHSESSLTLHAKLSSLVCAVSALALALSTRSKSEVVRFWAFCAFEACVGMYYPIQGMLRGTLISNEHRATLSALFRVPLNIFVVVSLMTGVSSARNTVLSASSLMLAFSALMTAFIVVPKADDMTSPEINIRPE
;
A
#
# COMPACT_ATOMS: atom_id res chain seq x y z
N MET A 1 3.09 -6.11 -34.33
CA MET A 1 2.97 -7.30 -33.46
C MET A 1 2.95 -6.82 -32.01
N THR A 2 1.90 -7.12 -31.26
CA THR A 2 1.84 -6.85 -29.82
C THR A 2 2.97 -7.60 -29.12
N SER A 3 3.71 -6.91 -28.23
CA SER A 3 4.77 -7.58 -27.47
C SER A 3 4.13 -8.59 -26.49
N PHE A 4 4.90 -9.60 -26.08
CA PHE A 4 4.42 -10.57 -25.07
C PHE A 4 3.80 -9.88 -23.87
N TYR A 5 4.45 -8.85 -23.32
CA TYR A 5 3.98 -8.11 -22.15
C TYR A 5 2.70 -7.29 -22.38
N GLU A 6 2.50 -6.74 -23.59
CA GLU A 6 1.24 -6.07 -23.95
C GLU A 6 0.08 -7.06 -23.93
N LEU A 7 0.27 -8.26 -24.52
CA LEU A 7 -0.75 -9.29 -24.50
C LEU A 7 -1.11 -9.73 -23.09
N GLN A 8 -0.08 -9.97 -22.24
CA GLN A 8 -0.33 -10.35 -20.84
C GLN A 8 -1.06 -9.25 -20.06
N LEU A 9 -0.69 -7.99 -20.27
CA LEU A 9 -1.39 -6.86 -19.66
C LEU A 9 -2.87 -6.81 -20.08
N ILE A 10 -3.16 -6.97 -21.37
CA ILE A 10 -4.54 -7.01 -21.90
C ILE A 10 -5.33 -8.14 -21.24
N LEU A 11 -4.75 -9.34 -21.13
CA LEU A 11 -5.39 -10.48 -20.48
C LEU A 11 -5.69 -10.20 -18.99
N LEU A 12 -4.72 -9.65 -18.26
CA LEU A 12 -4.89 -9.33 -16.84
C LEU A 12 -5.94 -8.23 -16.64
N VAL A 13 -5.93 -7.18 -17.45
CA VAL A 13 -6.94 -6.10 -17.41
C VAL A 13 -8.31 -6.66 -17.72
N SER A 14 -8.43 -7.50 -18.74
CA SER A 14 -9.71 -8.15 -19.10
C SER A 14 -10.24 -9.02 -17.96
N ALA A 15 -9.37 -9.82 -17.33
CA ALA A 15 -9.73 -10.62 -16.16
C ALA A 15 -10.20 -9.74 -14.99
N CYS A 16 -9.48 -8.63 -14.72
CA CYS A 16 -9.84 -7.70 -13.67
C CYS A 16 -11.21 -7.05 -13.93
N LEU A 17 -11.49 -6.63 -15.15
CA LEU A 17 -12.78 -6.06 -15.52
C LEU A 17 -13.93 -7.08 -15.38
N VAL A 18 -13.71 -8.32 -15.81
CA VAL A 18 -14.71 -9.40 -15.63
C VAL A 18 -14.98 -9.62 -14.13
N PHE A 19 -13.94 -9.69 -13.29
CA PHE A 19 -14.10 -9.85 -11.85
C PHE A 19 -14.88 -8.69 -11.21
N LEU A 20 -14.56 -7.44 -11.58
CA LEU A 20 -15.30 -6.26 -11.11
C LEU A 20 -16.77 -6.27 -11.54
N LEU A 21 -17.06 -6.71 -12.74
CA LEU A 21 -18.45 -6.84 -13.22
C LEU A 21 -19.20 -7.93 -12.45
N LEU A 22 -18.57 -9.08 -12.21
CA LEU A 22 -19.15 -10.18 -11.43
C LEU A 22 -19.42 -9.75 -9.98
N GLU A 23 -18.49 -9.04 -9.34
CA GLU A 23 -18.67 -8.51 -7.99
C GLU A 23 -19.84 -7.52 -7.92
N ARG A 24 -19.92 -6.58 -8.87
CA ARG A 24 -21.05 -5.65 -8.96
C ARG A 24 -22.38 -6.37 -9.18
N TYR A 25 -22.39 -7.36 -10.05
CA TYR A 25 -23.59 -8.18 -10.30
C TYR A 25 -24.02 -8.93 -9.04
N ALA A 26 -23.10 -9.59 -8.34
CA ALA A 26 -23.38 -10.29 -7.09
C ALA A 26 -23.88 -9.35 -5.98
N ALA A 27 -23.27 -8.16 -5.85
CA ALA A 27 -23.68 -7.13 -4.90
C ALA A 27 -25.07 -6.57 -5.23
N SER A 28 -25.42 -6.37 -6.51
CA SER A 28 -26.74 -5.91 -6.93
C SER A 28 -27.83 -6.95 -6.65
N ARG A 29 -27.55 -8.24 -6.87
CA ARG A 29 -28.47 -9.33 -6.52
C ARG A 29 -28.72 -9.43 -5.02
N LYS A 30 -27.66 -9.32 -4.19
CA LYS A 30 -27.80 -9.30 -2.73
C LYS A 30 -28.66 -8.12 -2.26
N ARG A 31 -28.50 -6.94 -2.85
CA ARG A 31 -29.32 -5.75 -2.54
C ARG A 31 -30.78 -5.95 -2.95
N ALA A 32 -31.04 -6.47 -4.14
CA ALA A 32 -32.41 -6.77 -4.61
C ALA A 32 -33.10 -7.79 -3.71
N ALA A 33 -32.42 -8.85 -3.30
CA ALA A 33 -32.93 -9.83 -2.35
C ALA A 33 -33.22 -9.24 -0.96
N ALA A 34 -32.34 -8.35 -0.47
CA ALA A 34 -32.56 -7.67 0.81
C ALA A 34 -33.70 -6.65 0.78
N THR A 35 -33.95 -5.99 -0.35
CA THR A 35 -35.07 -5.08 -0.54
C THR A 35 -36.40 -5.86 -0.59
N SER A 36 -36.45 -6.98 -1.30
CA SER A 36 -37.60 -7.86 -1.37
C SER A 36 -37.96 -8.49 -0.01
N ALA A 37 -36.99 -8.74 0.85
CA ALA A 37 -37.18 -9.22 2.23
C ALA A 37 -37.67 -8.12 3.18
N LYS A 38 -37.32 -6.84 2.94
CA LYS A 38 -37.78 -5.69 3.74
C LYS A 38 -39.18 -5.24 3.41
N ASP A 39 -39.62 -5.40 2.17
CA ASP A 39 -40.99 -5.08 1.76
C ASP A 39 -42.05 -6.02 2.40
N SER A 40 -41.62 -7.18 2.93
CA SER A 40 -42.47 -8.09 3.70
C SER A 40 -42.60 -7.75 5.18
N HIS A 41 -41.82 -6.79 5.72
CA HIS A 41 -41.87 -6.28 7.08
C HIS A 41 -41.79 -4.74 7.08
N ALA A 42 -42.77 -4.10 6.44
CA ALA A 42 -42.94 -2.66 6.51
C ALA A 42 -43.57 -2.27 7.86
N ASP A 43 -42.76 -1.93 8.84
CA ASP A 43 -43.21 -1.02 9.89
C ASP A 43 -42.27 0.18 9.94
N ARG A 44 -42.91 1.33 9.71
CA ARG A 44 -42.33 2.67 9.72
C ARG A 44 -41.79 2.97 11.10
N LEU A 45 -40.49 3.21 11.19
CA LEU A 45 -39.94 4.15 12.17
C LEU A 45 -39.21 5.24 11.38
N GLU A 46 -39.88 6.38 11.26
CA GLU A 46 -39.27 7.66 10.93
C GLU A 46 -38.20 7.97 11.96
N ASN A 47 -36.96 7.60 11.67
CA ASN A 47 -35.83 8.17 12.38
C ASN A 47 -35.45 9.47 11.66
N GLY A 48 -35.92 10.60 12.22
CA GLY A 48 -35.43 11.95 11.95
C GLY A 48 -33.96 12.11 12.39
N GLY A 49 -33.06 11.38 11.74
CA GLY A 49 -31.62 11.59 11.84
C GLY A 49 -31.21 12.66 10.84
N ASN A 50 -30.41 13.63 11.27
CA ASN A 50 -29.80 14.67 10.46
C ASN A 50 -29.17 14.05 9.19
N THR A 51 -29.92 14.04 8.09
CA THR A 51 -29.41 13.60 6.80
C THR A 51 -28.44 14.65 6.31
N VAL A 52 -27.16 14.31 6.31
CA VAL A 52 -26.14 15.12 5.63
C VAL A 52 -26.63 15.42 4.22
N PRO A 53 -26.61 16.68 3.75
CA PRO A 53 -27.05 16.99 2.39
C PRO A 53 -26.29 16.11 1.41
N VAL A 54 -26.98 15.29 0.64
CA VAL A 54 -26.41 14.37 -0.35
C VAL A 54 -25.42 15.10 -1.27
N ASN A 55 -25.67 16.37 -1.53
CA ASN A 55 -24.79 17.25 -2.29
C ASN A 55 -23.43 17.52 -1.60
N ALA A 56 -23.38 17.58 -0.25
CA ALA A 56 -22.12 17.83 0.46
C ALA A 56 -21.19 16.59 0.43
N LEU A 57 -21.76 15.39 0.64
CA LEU A 57 -21.03 14.13 0.52
C LEU A 57 -20.49 13.92 -0.91
N ALA A 58 -21.33 14.13 -1.92
CA ALA A 58 -20.93 13.99 -3.32
C ALA A 58 -19.83 15.00 -3.70
N LYS A 59 -19.94 16.24 -3.22
CA LYS A 59 -18.93 17.29 -3.45
C LYS A 59 -17.59 16.92 -2.80
N LEU A 60 -17.58 16.50 -1.53
CA LEU A 60 -16.36 16.10 -0.81
C LEU A 60 -15.70 14.89 -1.51
N THR A 61 -16.49 13.87 -1.85
CA THR A 61 -16.00 12.68 -2.56
C THR A 61 -15.33 13.04 -3.87
N ARG A 62 -15.99 13.87 -4.69
CA ARG A 62 -15.44 14.31 -5.99
C ARG A 62 -14.16 15.13 -5.83
N GLN A 63 -14.12 16.05 -4.88
CA GLN A 63 -12.95 16.89 -4.61
C GLN A 63 -11.75 16.07 -4.15
N TYR A 64 -11.98 15.10 -3.27
CA TYR A 64 -10.92 14.21 -2.79
C TYR A 64 -10.42 13.28 -3.88
N LEU A 65 -11.31 12.55 -4.55
CA LEU A 65 -10.92 11.56 -5.57
C LEU A 65 -10.22 12.19 -6.78
N LEU A 66 -10.59 13.40 -7.18
CA LEU A 66 -9.92 14.11 -8.26
C LEU A 66 -8.46 14.44 -7.89
N VAL A 67 -8.25 15.04 -6.73
CA VAL A 67 -6.90 15.37 -6.25
C VAL A 67 -6.09 14.10 -6.05
N TYR A 68 -6.68 13.09 -5.42
CA TYR A 68 -6.05 11.81 -5.15
C TYR A 68 -5.59 11.11 -6.44
N ALA A 69 -6.44 11.11 -7.49
CA ALA A 69 -6.08 10.54 -8.79
C ALA A 69 -4.89 11.25 -9.44
N ILE A 70 -4.84 12.59 -9.40
CA ILE A 70 -3.74 13.37 -9.99
C ILE A 70 -2.44 13.10 -9.22
N VAL A 71 -2.49 13.13 -7.89
CA VAL A 71 -1.32 12.98 -7.03
C VAL A 71 -0.76 11.55 -7.09
N MET A 72 -1.64 10.54 -7.01
CA MET A 72 -1.22 9.15 -7.16
C MET A 72 -0.69 8.87 -8.58
N GLY A 73 -1.30 9.48 -9.60
CA GLY A 73 -0.78 9.38 -10.97
C GLY A 73 0.64 9.92 -11.11
N ALA A 74 0.92 11.05 -10.47
CA ALA A 74 2.27 11.61 -10.44
C ALA A 74 3.26 10.69 -9.73
N ASP A 75 2.87 10.07 -8.62
CA ASP A 75 3.71 9.15 -7.86
C ASP A 75 4.01 7.87 -8.66
N TRP A 76 2.97 7.22 -9.20
CA TRP A 76 3.12 5.97 -9.95
C TRP A 76 3.87 6.10 -11.28
N LEU A 77 3.85 7.27 -11.94
CA LEU A 77 4.61 7.48 -13.18
C LEU A 77 6.11 7.26 -13.02
N GLN A 78 6.66 7.53 -11.84
CA GLN A 78 8.09 7.43 -11.55
C GLN A 78 8.55 5.99 -11.32
N GLY A 79 7.66 5.15 -10.80
CA GLY A 79 7.98 3.81 -10.28
C GLY A 79 8.74 2.91 -11.24
N PRO A 80 8.28 2.67 -12.49
CA PRO A 80 8.87 1.72 -13.41
C PRO A 80 10.31 2.02 -13.81
N TYR A 81 10.67 3.30 -13.91
CA TYR A 81 11.91 3.72 -14.57
C TYR A 81 12.99 4.31 -13.65
N VAL A 82 12.75 4.41 -12.34
CA VAL A 82 13.72 5.02 -11.41
C VAL A 82 15.04 4.23 -11.33
N TYR A 83 14.98 2.89 -11.37
CA TYR A 83 16.17 2.06 -11.37
C TYR A 83 16.95 2.23 -12.68
N SER A 84 16.29 2.09 -13.83
CA SER A 84 16.91 2.19 -15.16
C SER A 84 17.46 3.59 -15.42
N LEU A 85 16.81 4.65 -14.91
CA LEU A 85 17.34 6.00 -15.00
C LEU A 85 18.72 6.13 -14.36
N TYR A 86 18.89 5.67 -13.12
CA TYR A 86 20.17 5.74 -12.43
C TYR A 86 21.20 4.75 -13.01
N ARG A 87 20.77 3.50 -13.26
CA ARG A 87 21.67 2.44 -13.66
C ARG A 87 22.08 2.51 -15.11
N GLU A 88 21.11 2.67 -16.03
CA GLU A 88 21.32 2.57 -17.48
C GLU A 88 21.59 3.94 -18.11
N GLN A 89 20.76 4.97 -17.80
CA GLN A 89 20.92 6.28 -18.43
C GLN A 89 22.06 7.08 -17.82
N TYR A 90 22.26 7.02 -16.49
CA TYR A 90 23.33 7.76 -15.79
C TYR A 90 24.57 6.89 -15.55
N GLY A 91 24.56 5.61 -15.85
CA GLY A 91 25.72 4.71 -15.73
C GLY A 91 26.19 4.49 -14.30
N MET A 92 25.33 4.72 -13.29
CA MET A 92 25.74 4.61 -11.89
C MET A 92 26.00 3.16 -11.48
N PRO A 93 26.99 2.90 -10.60
CA PRO A 93 27.18 1.59 -10.00
C PRO A 93 25.92 1.17 -9.21
N GLU A 94 25.55 -0.10 -9.25
CA GLU A 94 24.33 -0.62 -8.60
C GLU A 94 24.31 -0.31 -7.09
N ARG A 95 25.48 -0.34 -6.44
CA ARG A 95 25.62 0.05 -5.03
C ARG A 95 25.19 1.51 -4.80
N MET A 96 25.52 2.43 -5.71
CA MET A 96 25.12 3.83 -5.62
C MET A 96 23.61 3.99 -5.82
N VAL A 97 23.03 3.23 -6.75
CA VAL A 97 21.58 3.18 -6.94
C VAL A 97 20.88 2.70 -5.66
N ALA A 98 21.40 1.65 -5.02
CA ALA A 98 20.88 1.17 -3.74
C ALA A 98 20.95 2.24 -2.63
N ILE A 99 22.07 2.97 -2.54
CA ILE A 99 22.23 4.06 -1.56
C ILE A 99 21.20 5.18 -1.80
N LEU A 100 20.96 5.55 -3.04
CA LEU A 100 19.93 6.54 -3.39
C LEU A 100 18.52 6.08 -2.99
N PHE A 101 18.19 4.80 -3.20
CA PHE A 101 16.92 4.23 -2.73
C PHE A 101 16.81 4.26 -1.20
N VAL A 102 17.85 3.79 -0.50
CA VAL A 102 17.94 3.83 0.97
C VAL A 102 17.75 5.24 1.50
N THR A 103 18.38 6.24 0.87
CA THR A 103 18.25 7.66 1.26
C THR A 103 16.79 8.11 1.22
N GLY A 104 16.05 7.77 0.16
CA GLY A 104 14.61 8.07 0.06
C GLY A 104 13.78 7.39 1.14
N PHE A 105 13.99 6.08 1.37
CA PHE A 105 13.27 5.33 2.41
C PHE A 105 13.57 5.85 3.82
N MET A 106 14.84 6.13 4.13
CA MET A 106 15.23 6.68 5.42
C MET A 106 14.65 8.06 5.66
N SER A 107 14.69 8.92 4.64
CA SER A 107 14.08 10.25 4.72
C SER A 107 12.57 10.15 4.99
N ALA A 108 11.85 9.27 4.29
CA ALA A 108 10.44 9.03 4.53
C ALA A 108 10.17 8.52 5.96
N GLY A 109 10.93 7.53 6.42
CA GLY A 109 10.79 6.95 7.75
C GLY A 109 11.03 7.93 8.88
N LEU A 110 12.07 8.76 8.76
CA LEU A 110 12.45 9.76 9.78
C LEU A 110 11.47 10.94 9.82
N THR A 111 10.89 11.32 8.70
CA THR A 111 9.96 12.47 8.63
C THR A 111 8.51 12.10 8.94
N ALA A 112 8.12 10.84 8.82
CA ALA A 112 6.74 10.40 9.07
C ALA A 112 6.15 10.83 10.42
N PRO A 113 6.85 10.75 11.57
CA PRO A 113 6.34 11.25 12.85
C PRO A 113 6.12 12.76 12.89
N LEU A 114 6.96 13.52 12.17
CA LEU A 114 6.91 14.98 12.14
C LEU A 114 5.74 15.50 11.29
N VAL A 115 5.45 14.82 10.19
CA VAL A 115 4.40 15.20 9.23
C VAL A 115 3.03 15.27 9.88
N GLY A 116 2.70 14.31 10.74
CA GLY A 116 1.42 14.30 11.46
C GLY A 116 1.25 15.53 12.36
N VAL A 117 2.30 15.89 13.11
CA VAL A 117 2.32 17.06 13.99
C VAL A 117 2.22 18.36 13.17
N TRP A 118 2.97 18.43 12.06
CA TRP A 118 2.92 19.60 11.18
C TRP A 118 1.56 19.79 10.51
N ALA A 119 0.93 18.70 10.09
CA ALA A 119 -0.42 18.71 9.51
C ALA A 119 -1.44 19.32 10.48
N ASP A 120 -1.38 18.91 11.74
CA ASP A 120 -2.33 19.36 12.76
C ASP A 120 -2.09 20.83 13.20
N GLN A 121 -0.84 21.27 13.22
CA GLN A 121 -0.46 22.62 13.67
C GLN A 121 -0.57 23.68 12.55
N HIS A 122 -0.09 23.37 11.34
CA HIS A 122 0.06 24.36 10.26
C HIS A 122 -1.05 24.27 9.21
N GLY A 123 -1.92 23.25 9.30
CA GLY A 123 -3.00 23.02 8.36
C GLY A 123 -2.68 21.94 7.33
N ARG A 124 -3.65 21.08 7.12
CA ARG A 124 -3.50 19.89 6.26
C ARG A 124 -3.47 20.24 4.78
N LYS A 125 -4.29 21.21 4.32
CA LYS A 125 -4.23 21.72 2.95
C LYS A 125 -2.86 22.33 2.65
N ARG A 126 -2.34 23.17 3.55
CA ARG A 126 -1.01 23.78 3.38
C ARG A 126 0.06 22.71 3.22
N LEU A 127 0.01 21.67 4.02
CA LEU A 127 0.98 20.59 3.93
C LEU A 127 0.87 19.81 2.61
N CYS A 128 -0.34 19.60 2.08
CA CYS A 128 -0.54 19.02 0.74
C CYS A 128 -0.02 19.94 -0.38
N LEU A 129 -0.06 21.27 -0.21
CA LEU A 129 0.57 22.19 -1.16
C LEU A 129 2.10 22.13 -1.06
N VAL A 130 2.67 22.02 0.13
CA VAL A 130 4.11 21.80 0.35
C VAL A 130 4.56 20.49 -0.32
N PHE A 131 3.76 19.42 -0.20
CA PHE A 131 4.01 18.16 -0.93
C PHE A 131 4.18 18.40 -2.43
N CYS A 132 3.24 19.11 -3.06
CA CYS A 132 3.31 19.39 -4.49
C CYS A 132 4.61 20.13 -4.87
N ILE A 133 5.04 21.10 -4.07
CA ILE A 133 6.27 21.86 -4.31
C ILE A 133 7.51 20.98 -4.12
N THR A 134 7.62 20.30 -2.99
CA THR A 134 8.80 19.50 -2.65
C THR A 134 8.97 18.30 -3.56
N TYR A 135 7.85 17.68 -3.98
CA TYR A 135 7.94 16.54 -4.89
C TYR A 135 8.21 16.96 -6.34
N THR A 136 7.66 18.11 -6.79
CA THR A 136 8.06 18.72 -8.08
C THR A 136 9.55 19.04 -8.08
N PHE A 137 10.07 19.61 -6.99
CA PHE A 137 11.50 19.88 -6.85
C PHE A 137 12.33 18.58 -6.92
N ALA A 138 11.88 17.51 -6.28
CA ALA A 138 12.53 16.20 -6.40
C ALA A 138 12.54 15.69 -7.85
N CYS A 139 11.43 15.85 -8.60
CA CYS A 139 11.35 15.51 -10.01
C CYS A 139 12.29 16.37 -10.89
N LEU A 140 12.57 17.60 -10.52
CA LEU A 140 13.56 18.42 -11.20
C LEU A 140 15.00 17.95 -10.88
N CYS A 141 15.30 17.69 -9.62
CA CYS A 141 16.61 17.19 -9.19
C CYS A 141 17.03 15.91 -9.91
N ILE A 142 16.09 15.00 -10.16
CA ILE A 142 16.39 13.71 -10.76
C ILE A 142 16.86 13.84 -12.22
N ASN A 143 16.59 14.97 -12.90
CA ASN A 143 17.04 15.21 -14.26
C ASN A 143 18.50 15.70 -14.35
N VAL A 144 19.14 15.98 -13.21
CA VAL A 144 20.51 16.44 -13.14
C VAL A 144 21.41 15.30 -12.66
N PRO A 145 22.26 14.70 -13.52
CA PRO A 145 23.08 13.53 -13.17
C PRO A 145 24.30 13.92 -12.31
N TYR A 146 24.08 14.76 -11.30
CA TYR A 146 25.07 15.19 -10.32
C TYR A 146 24.71 14.64 -8.95
N LEU A 147 25.59 13.81 -8.38
CA LEU A 147 25.30 12.99 -7.22
C LEU A 147 24.72 13.76 -6.02
N PRO A 148 25.26 14.90 -5.57
CA PRO A 148 24.67 15.70 -4.50
C PRO A 148 23.24 16.17 -4.79
N VAL A 149 22.92 16.53 -6.04
CA VAL A 149 21.59 16.95 -6.46
C VAL A 149 20.62 15.76 -6.41
N LEU A 150 21.07 14.58 -6.84
CA LEU A 150 20.28 13.35 -6.75
C LEU A 150 19.98 12.96 -5.30
N PHE A 151 20.96 13.09 -4.39
CA PHE A 151 20.72 12.89 -2.96
C PHE A 151 19.70 13.88 -2.40
N LEU A 152 19.80 15.15 -2.75
CA LEU A 152 18.83 16.16 -2.35
C LEU A 152 17.44 15.84 -2.88
N GLY A 153 17.35 15.40 -4.15
CA GLY A 153 16.10 14.92 -4.75
C GLY A 153 15.52 13.72 -4.01
N ARG A 154 16.34 12.74 -3.60
CA ARG A 154 15.85 11.57 -2.84
C ARG A 154 15.41 11.93 -1.42
N LEU A 155 16.10 12.85 -0.76
CA LEU A 155 15.69 13.37 0.55
C LEU A 155 14.34 14.07 0.47
N THR A 156 14.17 14.99 -0.49
CA THR A 156 12.90 15.72 -0.67
C THR A 156 11.76 14.81 -1.15
N ALA A 157 12.05 13.81 -2.01
CA ALA A 157 11.07 12.79 -2.39
C ALA A 157 10.61 11.97 -1.18
N GLY A 158 11.52 11.56 -0.29
CA GLY A 158 11.15 10.83 0.93
C GLY A 158 10.26 11.64 1.87
N ILE A 159 10.58 12.93 2.08
CA ILE A 159 9.71 13.86 2.84
C ILE A 159 8.32 13.93 2.18
N SER A 160 8.27 14.10 0.86
CA SER A 160 7.03 14.17 0.10
C SER A 160 6.21 12.90 0.23
N THR A 161 6.84 11.73 0.15
CA THR A 161 6.17 10.43 0.36
C THR A 161 5.51 10.34 1.75
N SER A 162 6.18 10.83 2.80
CA SER A 162 5.59 10.87 4.14
C SER A 162 4.36 11.77 4.21
N ILE A 163 4.38 12.91 3.52
CA ILE A 163 3.22 13.82 3.44
C ILE A 163 2.09 13.16 2.66
N LEU A 164 2.38 12.49 1.55
CA LEU A 164 1.40 11.82 0.69
C LEU A 164 0.54 10.82 1.47
N TYR A 165 1.19 9.95 2.24
CA TYR A 165 0.51 8.89 2.99
C TYR A 165 -0.05 9.31 4.36
N SER A 166 0.03 10.59 4.72
CA SER A 166 -0.49 11.11 5.99
C SER A 166 -1.45 12.28 5.80
N ALA A 167 -1.02 13.37 5.15
CA ALA A 167 -1.76 14.61 5.13
C ALA A 167 -3.05 14.56 4.30
N PHE A 168 -3.03 13.85 3.16
CA PHE A 168 -4.19 13.75 2.26
C PHE A 168 -5.35 12.99 2.91
N GLU A 169 -5.06 11.87 3.54
CA GLU A 169 -6.05 11.10 4.29
C GLU A 169 -6.58 11.90 5.49
N SER A 170 -5.67 12.51 6.25
CA SER A 170 -6.04 13.34 7.40
C SER A 170 -6.93 14.52 7.02
N TRP A 171 -6.70 15.13 5.85
CA TRP A 171 -7.57 16.18 5.33
C TRP A 171 -8.99 15.66 5.05
N LEU A 172 -9.11 14.49 4.42
CA LEU A 172 -10.42 13.85 4.15
C LEU A 172 -11.16 13.54 5.43
N VAL A 173 -10.52 12.88 6.39
CA VAL A 173 -11.12 12.49 7.67
C VAL A 173 -11.60 13.72 8.43
N SER A 174 -10.80 14.78 8.50
CA SER A 174 -11.18 16.01 9.18
C SER A 174 -12.34 16.74 8.49
N SER A 175 -12.33 16.78 7.15
CA SER A 175 -13.42 17.36 6.37
C SER A 175 -14.72 16.57 6.53
N ALA A 176 -14.66 15.25 6.57
CA ALA A 176 -15.79 14.38 6.82
C ALA A 176 -16.36 14.59 8.23
N ASN A 177 -15.50 14.68 9.24
CA ASN A 177 -15.91 14.95 10.62
C ASN A 177 -16.57 16.33 10.78
N SER A 178 -16.05 17.35 10.10
CA SER A 178 -16.64 18.70 10.13
C SER A 178 -18.02 18.76 9.48
N LEU A 179 -18.30 17.86 8.53
CA LEU A 179 -19.60 17.72 7.88
C LEU A 179 -20.48 16.66 8.55
N THR A 180 -20.06 16.10 9.69
CA THR A 180 -20.77 15.02 10.40
C THR A 180 -21.12 13.80 9.53
N ILE A 181 -20.24 13.48 8.57
CA ILE A 181 -20.41 12.33 7.68
C ILE A 181 -20.24 11.03 8.46
N PRO A 182 -21.17 10.07 8.33
CA PRO A 182 -21.06 8.76 9.00
C PRO A 182 -19.81 8.00 8.60
N SER A 183 -19.26 7.19 9.51
CA SER A 183 -18.07 6.36 9.25
C SER A 183 -18.25 5.36 8.09
N SER A 184 -19.48 4.88 7.84
CA SER A 184 -19.83 4.04 6.69
C SER A 184 -19.61 4.73 5.35
N ASP A 185 -19.98 6.01 5.26
CA ASP A 185 -19.80 6.79 4.02
C ASP A 185 -18.32 7.14 3.81
N LEU A 186 -17.60 7.47 4.89
CA LEU A 186 -16.16 7.68 4.84
C LEU A 186 -15.43 6.41 4.37
N SER A 187 -15.80 5.24 4.88
CA SER A 187 -15.27 3.95 4.43
C SER A 187 -15.54 3.72 2.92
N THR A 188 -16.72 4.14 2.44
CA THR A 188 -17.06 4.07 1.02
C THR A 188 -16.16 4.97 0.16
N ILE A 189 -15.80 6.17 0.66
CA ILE A 189 -14.85 7.05 -0.03
C ILE A 189 -13.47 6.40 -0.12
N PHE A 190 -12.97 5.80 0.97
CA PHE A 190 -11.70 5.08 0.97
C PHE A 190 -11.70 3.89 0.02
N GLY A 191 -12.77 3.11 -0.01
CA GLY A 191 -12.92 2.02 -0.98
C GLY A 191 -12.85 2.50 -2.43
N ARG A 192 -13.52 3.62 -2.76
CA ARG A 192 -13.42 4.25 -4.08
C ARG A 192 -12.01 4.77 -4.36
N ALA A 193 -11.33 5.35 -3.37
CA ALA A 193 -9.95 5.81 -3.51
C ALA A 193 -8.99 4.65 -3.83
N THR A 194 -9.16 3.51 -3.19
CA THR A 194 -8.37 2.30 -3.46
C THR A 194 -8.56 1.82 -4.90
N LEU A 195 -9.80 1.80 -5.40
CA LEU A 195 -10.08 1.45 -6.80
C LEU A 195 -9.45 2.46 -7.76
N VAL A 196 -9.61 3.76 -7.50
CA VAL A 196 -8.99 4.82 -8.30
C VAL A 196 -7.48 4.65 -8.32
N ASN A 197 -6.85 4.37 -7.17
CA ASN A 197 -5.42 4.13 -7.10
C ASN A 197 -4.96 2.98 -8.00
N GLY A 198 -5.66 1.85 -7.98
CA GLY A 198 -5.33 0.70 -8.83
C GLY A 198 -5.41 1.02 -10.33
N PHE A 199 -6.48 1.68 -10.78
CA PHE A 199 -6.61 2.11 -12.17
C PHE A 199 -5.57 3.15 -12.57
N VAL A 200 -5.31 4.11 -11.71
CA VAL A 200 -4.32 5.17 -11.94
C VAL A 200 -2.91 4.59 -12.00
N ALA A 201 -2.56 3.67 -11.11
CA ALA A 201 -1.26 3.00 -11.12
C ALA A 201 -1.04 2.18 -12.41
N THR A 202 -2.09 1.44 -12.84
CA THR A 202 -2.06 0.70 -14.12
C THR A 202 -1.88 1.65 -15.31
N GLY A 203 -2.67 2.72 -15.36
CA GLY A 203 -2.58 3.73 -16.41
C GLY A 203 -1.24 4.46 -16.42
N ALA A 204 -0.68 4.79 -15.25
CA ALA A 204 0.62 5.42 -15.11
C ALA A 204 1.75 4.56 -15.68
N GLY A 205 1.72 3.24 -15.45
CA GLY A 205 2.69 2.31 -16.06
C GLY A 205 2.61 2.33 -17.60
N VAL A 206 1.42 2.28 -18.17
CA VAL A 206 1.24 2.38 -19.63
C VAL A 206 1.75 3.72 -20.16
N VAL A 207 1.35 4.83 -19.52
CA VAL A 207 1.75 6.19 -19.95
C VAL A 207 3.26 6.37 -19.82
N SER A 208 3.89 5.91 -18.74
CA SER A 208 5.33 5.99 -18.56
C SER A 208 6.08 5.21 -19.63
N ASN A 209 5.57 4.03 -20.03
CA ASN A 209 6.14 3.24 -21.12
C ASN A 209 6.07 3.99 -22.46
N GLN A 210 4.92 4.61 -22.78
CA GLN A 210 4.76 5.38 -24.01
C GLN A 210 5.67 6.61 -24.02
N LEU A 211 5.77 7.34 -22.88
CA LEU A 211 6.66 8.49 -22.75
C LEU A 211 8.11 8.12 -23.01
N VAL A 212 8.61 7.03 -22.41
CA VAL A 212 9.97 6.56 -22.63
C VAL A 212 10.19 6.06 -24.05
N SER A 213 9.22 5.36 -24.63
CA SER A 213 9.26 4.90 -26.00
C SER A 213 9.38 6.06 -27.00
N PHE A 214 8.63 7.14 -26.78
CA PHE A 214 8.60 8.33 -27.62
C PHE A 214 9.85 9.20 -27.44
N THR A 215 10.22 9.51 -26.19
CA THR A 215 11.33 10.43 -25.89
C THR A 215 12.71 9.77 -25.89
N LYS A 216 12.76 8.44 -25.82
CA LYS A 216 13.99 7.65 -25.61
C LYS A 216 14.76 8.02 -24.34
N SER A 217 14.10 8.58 -23.36
CA SER A 217 14.69 9.00 -22.09
C SER A 217 13.89 8.46 -20.88
N PHE A 218 14.58 7.83 -19.95
CA PHE A 218 13.97 7.36 -18.70
C PHE A 218 13.60 8.53 -17.76
N ALA A 219 14.03 9.76 -18.04
CA ALA A 219 13.67 10.94 -17.27
C ALA A 219 12.27 11.49 -17.62
N SER A 220 11.72 11.13 -18.78
CA SER A 220 10.43 11.67 -19.24
C SER A 220 9.24 11.42 -18.31
N PRO A 221 9.08 10.25 -17.65
CA PRO A 221 8.01 10.05 -16.67
C PRO A 221 8.12 10.98 -15.45
N PHE A 222 9.35 11.36 -15.06
CA PHE A 222 9.56 12.29 -13.93
C PHE A 222 9.17 13.72 -14.30
N ILE A 223 9.42 14.13 -15.54
CA ILE A 223 8.98 15.44 -16.06
C ILE A 223 7.45 15.49 -16.10
N ALA A 224 6.81 14.43 -16.61
CA ALA A 224 5.35 14.33 -16.63
C ALA A 224 4.77 14.31 -15.20
N SER A 225 5.39 13.60 -14.28
CA SER A 225 5.04 13.59 -12.85
C SER A 225 5.10 15.00 -12.26
N GLY A 226 6.19 15.73 -12.47
CA GLY A 226 6.34 17.12 -12.03
C GLY A 226 5.23 18.02 -12.57
N SER A 227 4.84 17.85 -13.86
CA SER A 227 3.74 18.59 -14.46
C SER A 227 2.39 18.29 -13.80
N LEU A 228 2.11 17.01 -13.48
CA LEU A 228 0.91 16.62 -12.74
C LEU A 228 0.91 17.20 -11.31
N LEU A 229 2.07 17.27 -10.65
CA LEU A 229 2.18 17.85 -9.31
C LEU A 229 1.90 19.37 -9.32
N VAL A 230 2.37 20.09 -10.35
CA VAL A 230 2.01 21.50 -10.56
C VAL A 230 0.51 21.64 -10.78
N LEU A 231 -0.11 20.79 -11.59
CA LEU A 231 -1.56 20.76 -11.76
C LEU A 231 -2.27 20.49 -10.43
N ALA A 232 -1.81 19.48 -9.66
CA ALA A 232 -2.36 19.16 -8.35
C ALA A 232 -2.30 20.36 -7.39
N TYR A 233 -1.20 21.14 -7.40
CA TYR A 233 -1.06 22.34 -6.59
C TYR A 233 -2.20 23.33 -6.85
N PHE A 234 -2.49 23.64 -8.12
CA PHE A 234 -3.57 24.58 -8.46
C PHE A 234 -4.95 24.01 -8.13
N VAL A 235 -5.18 22.72 -8.36
CA VAL A 235 -6.45 22.05 -8.01
C VAL A 235 -6.68 22.07 -6.51
N ILE A 236 -5.68 21.70 -5.70
CA ILE A 236 -5.78 21.74 -4.22
C ILE A 236 -6.02 23.18 -3.75
N LYS A 237 -5.26 24.14 -4.28
CA LYS A 237 -5.37 25.56 -3.91
C LYS A 237 -6.77 26.11 -4.16
N SER A 238 -7.40 25.73 -5.27
CA SER A 238 -8.72 26.22 -5.68
C SER A 238 -9.90 25.50 -5.04
N MET A 239 -9.78 24.16 -4.83
CA MET A 239 -10.94 23.33 -4.46
C MET A 239 -11.00 22.98 -2.98
N TRP A 240 -9.85 22.88 -2.29
CA TRP A 240 -9.81 22.44 -0.91
C TRP A 240 -9.91 23.62 0.06
N ILE A 241 -10.61 23.40 1.17
CA ILE A 241 -10.67 24.32 2.30
C ILE A 241 -9.64 23.87 3.35
N GLU A 242 -9.01 24.83 4.03
CA GLU A 242 -8.06 24.53 5.09
C GLU A 242 -8.76 23.89 6.29
N ASN A 243 -8.14 22.88 6.86
CA ASN A 243 -8.55 22.28 8.11
C ASN A 243 -7.36 21.96 9.01
N TYR A 244 -7.61 21.95 10.30
CA TYR A 244 -6.60 21.77 11.33
C TYR A 244 -6.94 20.57 12.21
N GLY A 245 -5.99 20.09 12.99
CA GLY A 245 -6.27 19.16 14.09
C GLY A 245 -7.26 19.79 15.07
N GLY A 246 -8.23 19.00 15.56
CA GLY A 246 -9.28 19.52 16.46
C GLY A 246 -8.71 20.28 17.65
N LYS A 247 -9.49 21.25 18.19
CA LYS A 247 -9.16 22.11 19.35
C LYS A 247 -8.95 21.37 20.71
N GLY A 248 -8.83 20.06 20.70
CA GLY A 248 -8.31 19.25 21.80
C GLY A 248 -6.79 19.32 21.86
N GLY A 249 -6.23 20.52 21.79
CA GLY A 249 -4.80 20.75 21.90
C GLY A 249 -4.27 20.16 23.21
N MET A 250 -3.68 18.99 23.13
CA MET A 250 -2.59 18.67 24.04
C MET A 250 -1.60 19.82 23.90
N THR A 251 -1.55 20.70 24.88
CA THR A 251 -0.41 21.58 25.12
C THR A 251 0.82 20.67 25.08
N VAL A 252 1.60 20.78 24.02
CA VAL A 252 2.85 20.03 23.84
C VAL A 252 3.87 20.62 24.80
N THR A 253 3.73 20.28 26.08
CA THR A 253 4.80 20.44 27.05
C THR A 253 5.82 19.38 26.73
N SER A 254 6.99 19.82 26.24
CA SER A 254 8.16 19.02 25.85
C SER A 254 7.87 17.98 24.74
N VAL A 255 8.17 18.37 23.51
CA VAL A 255 8.06 17.56 22.30
C VAL A 255 9.06 16.41 22.36
N ASP A 256 8.64 15.26 22.84
CA ASP A 256 9.32 14.00 22.56
C ASP A 256 8.96 13.62 21.10
N LEU A 257 9.63 14.31 20.14
CA LEU A 257 9.38 14.24 18.69
C LEU A 257 9.38 12.81 18.15
N PHE A 258 10.17 11.95 18.76
CA PHE A 258 10.28 10.54 18.38
C PHE A 258 9.53 9.59 19.32
N GLN A 259 8.83 10.12 20.33
CA GLN A 259 8.05 9.34 21.30
C GLN A 259 8.82 8.12 21.89
N LEU A 260 10.13 8.26 22.11
CA LEU A 260 11.01 7.17 22.54
C LEU A 260 10.53 6.48 23.83
N ARG A 261 10.00 7.24 24.77
CA ARG A 261 9.40 6.67 25.99
C ARG A 261 8.15 5.83 25.72
N ARG A 262 7.32 6.24 24.73
CA ARG A 262 6.15 5.47 24.29
C ARG A 262 6.57 4.21 23.54
N LEU A 263 7.59 4.29 22.67
CA LEU A 263 8.16 3.13 21.99
C LEU A 263 8.75 2.13 22.98
N GLY A 264 9.42 2.59 24.04
CA GLY A 264 9.93 1.71 25.08
C GLY A 264 8.83 0.98 25.86
N LYS A 265 7.69 1.64 26.14
CA LYS A 265 6.52 0.98 26.73
C LYS A 265 5.88 -0.01 25.76
N ALA A 266 5.72 0.36 24.50
CA ALA A 266 5.19 -0.52 23.47
C ALA A 266 6.06 -1.76 23.28
N TRP A 267 7.39 -1.63 23.31
CA TRP A 267 8.31 -2.77 23.24
C TRP A 267 8.10 -3.77 24.39
N LYS A 268 7.88 -3.28 25.63
CA LYS A 268 7.58 -4.16 26.75
C LYS A 268 6.27 -4.94 26.55
N ILE A 269 5.24 -4.29 25.97
CA ILE A 269 3.96 -4.94 25.66
C ILE A 269 4.17 -6.03 24.61
N VAL A 270 4.85 -5.71 23.51
CA VAL A 270 5.10 -6.67 22.41
C VAL A 270 5.93 -7.85 22.89
N ARG A 271 6.97 -7.62 23.69
CA ARG A 271 7.83 -8.70 24.18
C ARG A 271 7.09 -9.71 25.07
N ASN A 272 6.06 -9.25 25.78
CA ASN A 272 5.29 -10.09 26.71
C ASN A 272 4.10 -10.78 26.05
N ASP A 273 3.71 -10.37 24.83
CA ASP A 273 2.61 -10.96 24.07
C ASP A 273 3.13 -11.63 22.79
N PRO A 274 3.16 -12.97 22.73
CA PRO A 274 3.68 -13.71 21.59
C PRO A 274 2.90 -13.44 20.29
N ILE A 275 1.62 -13.06 20.37
CA ILE A 275 0.80 -12.75 19.19
C ILE A 275 1.24 -11.43 18.59
N LEU A 276 1.42 -10.40 19.42
CA LEU A 276 1.88 -9.09 18.97
C LEU A 276 3.28 -9.18 18.38
N LEU A 277 4.16 -9.99 18.97
CA LEU A 277 5.48 -10.26 18.43
C LEU A 277 5.40 -10.96 17.07
N ALA A 278 4.56 -12.00 16.94
CA ALA A 278 4.35 -12.70 15.68
C ALA A 278 3.82 -11.77 14.60
N ILE A 279 2.80 -10.94 14.88
CA ILE A 279 2.25 -9.95 13.94
C ILE A 279 3.32 -8.95 13.49
N GLY A 280 4.14 -8.44 14.40
CA GLY A 280 5.23 -7.54 14.10
C GLY A 280 6.33 -8.18 13.22
N LEU A 281 6.68 -9.44 13.48
CA LEU A 281 7.62 -10.20 12.66
C LEU A 281 7.06 -10.50 11.27
N ILE A 282 5.79 -10.91 11.17
CA ILE A 282 5.11 -11.15 9.89
C ILE A 282 5.11 -9.87 9.06
N GLN A 283 4.81 -8.73 9.68
CA GLN A 283 4.88 -7.43 9.01
C GLN A 283 6.29 -7.13 8.51
N THR A 284 7.30 -7.29 9.34
CA THR A 284 8.71 -7.04 8.98
C THR A 284 9.15 -7.93 7.82
N CYS A 285 8.81 -9.22 7.86
CA CYS A 285 9.19 -10.16 6.82
C CYS A 285 8.46 -9.88 5.49
N PHE A 286 7.15 -9.64 5.53
CA PHE A 286 6.35 -9.46 4.31
C PHE A 286 6.61 -8.09 3.66
N GLU A 287 6.44 -7.01 4.42
CA GLU A 287 6.64 -5.65 3.90
C GLU A 287 8.11 -5.42 3.55
N GLY A 288 9.06 -6.00 4.30
CA GLY A 288 10.48 -5.96 3.97
C GLY A 288 10.80 -6.67 2.65
N SER A 289 10.24 -7.85 2.42
CA SER A 289 10.38 -8.57 1.15
C SER A 289 9.77 -7.78 -0.03
N MET A 290 8.64 -7.11 0.20
CA MET A 290 8.02 -6.24 -0.80
C MET A 290 8.91 -5.04 -1.15
N TYR A 291 9.49 -4.35 -0.17
CA TYR A 291 10.40 -3.23 -0.45
C TYR A 291 11.68 -3.67 -1.18
N LEU A 292 12.21 -4.84 -0.84
CA LEU A 292 13.33 -5.42 -1.59
C LEU A 292 12.92 -5.79 -3.01
N PHE A 293 11.74 -6.36 -3.19
CA PHE A 293 11.19 -6.68 -4.50
C PHE A 293 11.09 -5.44 -5.40
N VAL A 294 10.58 -4.31 -4.88
CA VAL A 294 10.51 -3.03 -5.63
C VAL A 294 11.87 -2.61 -6.19
N PHE A 295 12.97 -2.90 -5.51
CA PHE A 295 14.30 -2.62 -6.02
C PHE A 295 14.80 -3.67 -7.01
N VAL A 296 14.53 -4.96 -6.76
CA VAL A 296 15.19 -6.08 -7.42
C VAL A 296 14.46 -6.55 -8.69
N TRP A 297 13.16 -6.28 -8.86
CA TRP A 297 12.39 -6.83 -9.99
C TRP A 297 12.92 -6.44 -11.37
N VAL A 298 13.32 -5.16 -11.57
CA VAL A 298 13.90 -4.70 -12.84
C VAL A 298 15.17 -5.45 -13.16
N PRO A 299 16.24 -5.39 -12.33
CA PRO A 299 17.48 -6.06 -12.63
C PRO A 299 17.35 -7.59 -12.71
N SER A 300 16.38 -8.19 -11.99
CA SER A 300 16.13 -9.63 -12.08
C SER A 300 15.54 -10.05 -13.41
N LEU A 301 14.64 -9.27 -14.00
CA LEU A 301 14.11 -9.56 -15.33
C LEU A 301 15.16 -9.30 -16.42
N GLN A 302 15.95 -8.24 -16.29
CA GLN A 302 17.03 -7.93 -17.22
C GLN A 302 18.10 -9.02 -17.28
N GLU A 303 18.43 -9.64 -16.13
CA GLU A 303 19.40 -10.74 -16.06
C GLU A 303 19.01 -11.92 -16.94
N VAL A 304 17.73 -12.27 -17.02
CA VAL A 304 17.22 -13.39 -17.83
C VAL A 304 17.04 -13.00 -19.29
N ASN A 305 16.71 -11.73 -19.56
CA ASN A 305 16.56 -11.21 -20.92
C ASN A 305 17.92 -10.98 -21.63
N SER A 306 19.04 -10.99 -20.93
CA SER A 306 20.39 -10.80 -21.51
C SER A 306 20.78 -11.86 -22.54
N THR A 307 20.02 -12.97 -22.65
CA THR A 307 20.13 -13.95 -23.72
C THR A 307 19.55 -13.50 -25.07
N SER A 308 18.81 -12.40 -25.11
CA SER A 308 18.24 -11.80 -26.34
C SER A 308 18.42 -10.28 -26.32
N PRO A 309 19.62 -9.76 -26.63
CA PRO A 309 19.96 -8.33 -26.46
C PRO A 309 19.24 -7.37 -27.40
N ALA A 310 18.31 -7.84 -28.22
CA ALA A 310 17.69 -7.07 -29.30
C ALA A 310 16.55 -6.14 -28.85
N MET A 311 16.00 -6.26 -27.62
CA MET A 311 14.84 -5.47 -27.23
C MET A 311 14.89 -5.05 -25.76
N ALA A 312 14.87 -3.74 -25.51
CA ALA A 312 14.71 -3.20 -24.15
C ALA A 312 13.37 -3.64 -23.54
N LEU A 313 13.37 -4.08 -22.27
CA LEU A 313 12.14 -4.49 -21.57
C LEU A 313 11.14 -3.34 -21.46
N PRO A 314 9.86 -3.56 -21.77
CA PRO A 314 8.81 -2.55 -21.62
C PRO A 314 8.39 -2.45 -20.15
N LEU A 315 9.25 -1.85 -19.33
CA LEU A 315 9.11 -1.82 -17.87
C LEU A 315 7.77 -1.24 -17.40
N GLY A 316 7.21 -0.28 -18.13
CA GLY A 316 5.89 0.28 -17.81
C GLY A 316 4.75 -0.73 -17.98
N TYR A 317 4.77 -1.58 -19.02
CA TYR A 317 3.75 -2.63 -19.20
C TYR A 317 3.89 -3.75 -18.16
N ILE A 318 5.13 -4.12 -17.82
CA ILE A 318 5.41 -5.08 -16.75
C ILE A 318 4.88 -4.55 -15.42
N PHE A 319 5.18 -3.29 -15.09
CA PHE A 319 4.69 -2.64 -13.90
C PHE A 319 3.16 -2.56 -13.87
N SER A 320 2.51 -2.18 -14.97
CA SER A 320 1.04 -2.19 -15.07
C SER A 320 0.46 -3.58 -14.81
N SER A 321 1.10 -4.64 -15.29
CA SER A 321 0.69 -6.02 -15.03
C SER A 321 0.77 -6.38 -13.55
N PHE A 322 1.80 -5.89 -12.84
CA PHE A 322 1.92 -6.04 -11.38
C PHE A 322 0.78 -5.32 -10.65
N MET A 323 0.45 -4.10 -11.05
CA MET A 323 -0.63 -3.33 -10.43
C MET A 323 -2.00 -3.98 -10.65
N VAL A 324 -2.26 -4.51 -11.84
CA VAL A 324 -3.49 -5.27 -12.11
C VAL A 324 -3.52 -6.57 -11.31
N SER A 325 -2.38 -7.27 -11.19
CA SER A 325 -2.29 -8.48 -10.35
C SER A 325 -2.59 -8.18 -8.88
N MET A 326 -2.07 -7.07 -8.35
CA MET A 326 -2.39 -6.60 -7.00
C MET A 326 -3.89 -6.29 -6.84
N MET A 327 -4.53 -5.65 -7.83
CA MET A 327 -5.98 -5.43 -7.83
C MET A 327 -6.75 -6.74 -7.83
N LEU A 328 -6.37 -7.71 -8.67
CA LEU A 328 -6.98 -9.05 -8.72
C LEU A 328 -6.86 -9.76 -7.37
N GLY A 329 -5.72 -9.67 -6.70
CA GLY A 329 -5.54 -10.20 -5.35
C GLY A 329 -6.50 -9.58 -4.34
N SER A 330 -6.66 -8.26 -4.36
CA SER A 330 -7.60 -7.56 -3.49
C SER A 330 -9.06 -7.95 -3.77
N LEU A 331 -9.43 -8.12 -5.04
CA LEU A 331 -10.76 -8.60 -5.44
C LEU A 331 -10.99 -10.05 -5.00
N LEU A 332 -9.97 -10.91 -5.13
CA LEU A 332 -10.04 -12.30 -4.66
C LEU A 332 -10.27 -12.36 -3.13
N TYR A 333 -9.57 -11.54 -2.36
CA TYR A 333 -9.82 -11.40 -0.92
C TYR A 333 -11.29 -11.02 -0.64
N THR A 334 -11.81 -10.00 -1.34
CA THR A 334 -13.21 -9.56 -1.21
C THR A 334 -14.19 -10.68 -1.56
N ALA A 335 -13.93 -11.43 -2.62
CA ALA A 335 -14.72 -12.58 -3.01
C ALA A 335 -14.74 -13.66 -1.90
N ILE A 336 -13.56 -14.07 -1.41
CA ILE A 336 -13.46 -15.09 -0.36
C ILE A 336 -14.23 -14.67 0.90
N THR A 337 -14.06 -13.43 1.35
CA THR A 337 -14.73 -12.94 2.57
C THR A 337 -16.24 -12.75 2.38
N SER A 338 -16.71 -12.50 1.15
CA SER A 338 -18.14 -12.31 0.83
C SER A 338 -18.92 -13.62 0.71
N TYR A 339 -18.25 -14.74 0.40
CA TYR A 339 -18.88 -16.06 0.26
C TYR A 339 -19.04 -16.81 1.58
N ILE A 340 -18.45 -16.33 2.65
CA ILE A 340 -18.60 -16.95 3.96
C ILE A 340 -19.93 -16.47 4.56
N PRO A 341 -20.87 -17.39 4.87
CA PRO A 341 -22.17 -17.00 5.44
C PRO A 341 -21.94 -16.31 6.78
N PRO A 342 -22.75 -15.27 7.09
CA PRO A 342 -22.70 -14.66 8.41
C PRO A 342 -23.00 -15.71 9.47
N PRO A 343 -22.22 -15.78 10.57
CA PRO A 343 -22.50 -16.73 11.65
C PRO A 343 -23.86 -16.45 12.28
N PRO A 344 -24.52 -17.45 12.87
CA PRO A 344 -25.78 -17.26 13.58
C PRO A 344 -25.65 -16.22 14.70
N LEU A 345 -26.75 -15.48 14.93
CA LEU A 345 -26.83 -14.36 15.90
C LEU A 345 -26.08 -14.69 17.20
N GLY A 346 -25.05 -13.89 17.51
CA GLY A 346 -24.27 -13.98 18.76
C GLY A 346 -22.79 -14.38 18.64
N LYS A 347 -22.32 -14.86 17.47
CA LYS A 347 -20.94 -15.33 17.27
C LYS A 347 -20.15 -14.61 16.17
N HIS A 348 -20.51 -13.38 15.85
CA HIS A 348 -20.06 -12.68 14.64
C HIS A 348 -18.58 -12.30 14.56
N SER A 349 -17.89 -12.17 15.69
CA SER A 349 -16.50 -11.67 15.71
C SER A 349 -15.47 -12.79 15.53
N GLU A 350 -15.81 -13.97 15.94
CA GLU A 350 -14.85 -15.02 16.25
C GLU A 350 -14.42 -15.82 14.99
N SER A 351 -15.36 -16.26 14.18
CA SER A 351 -15.06 -17.01 12.96
C SER A 351 -14.31 -16.19 11.89
N SER A 352 -14.49 -14.87 11.89
CA SER A 352 -13.78 -13.97 10.98
C SER A 352 -12.28 -13.89 11.27
N LEU A 353 -11.86 -13.88 12.54
CA LEU A 353 -10.46 -13.76 12.93
C LEU A 353 -9.64 -14.97 12.48
N THR A 354 -10.13 -16.18 12.73
CA THR A 354 -9.49 -17.44 12.31
C THR A 354 -9.32 -17.52 10.79
N LEU A 355 -10.35 -17.13 10.04
CA LEU A 355 -10.25 -17.05 8.58
C LEU A 355 -9.12 -16.15 8.14
N HIS A 356 -9.04 -14.92 8.67
CA HIS A 356 -8.01 -13.97 8.30
C HIS A 356 -6.60 -14.45 8.70
N ALA A 357 -6.47 -15.16 9.82
CA ALA A 357 -5.22 -15.79 10.22
C ALA A 357 -4.80 -16.89 9.23
N LYS A 358 -5.72 -17.78 8.83
CA LYS A 358 -5.47 -18.81 7.80
C LYS A 358 -5.12 -18.22 6.45
N LEU A 359 -5.85 -17.18 6.01
CA LEU A 359 -5.54 -16.45 4.77
C LEU A 359 -4.16 -15.77 4.83
N SER A 360 -3.78 -15.20 5.98
CA SER A 360 -2.45 -14.61 6.16
C SER A 360 -1.34 -15.64 5.99
N SER A 361 -1.50 -16.83 6.58
CA SER A 361 -0.54 -17.93 6.41
C SER A 361 -0.44 -18.37 4.95
N LEU A 362 -1.58 -18.55 4.27
CA LEU A 362 -1.63 -18.97 2.86
C LEU A 362 -0.96 -17.93 1.95
N VAL A 363 -1.25 -16.65 2.15
CA VAL A 363 -0.67 -15.55 1.36
C VAL A 363 0.85 -15.51 1.53
N CYS A 364 1.36 -15.65 2.75
CA CYS A 364 2.79 -15.73 3.00
C CYS A 364 3.43 -16.96 2.32
N ALA A 365 2.77 -18.12 2.37
CA ALA A 365 3.26 -19.35 1.74
C ALA A 365 3.31 -19.23 0.21
N VAL A 366 2.25 -18.72 -0.42
CA VAL A 366 2.20 -18.50 -1.88
C VAL A 366 3.24 -17.46 -2.31
N SER A 367 3.41 -16.40 -1.54
CA SER A 367 4.46 -15.39 -1.79
C SER A 367 5.86 -15.98 -1.72
N ALA A 368 6.12 -16.85 -0.73
CA ALA A 368 7.39 -17.55 -0.59
C ALA A 368 7.68 -18.45 -1.82
N LEU A 369 6.68 -19.23 -2.25
CA LEU A 369 6.79 -20.09 -3.43
C LEU A 369 7.00 -19.27 -4.71
N ALA A 370 6.30 -18.15 -4.88
CA ALA A 370 6.45 -17.26 -6.02
C ALA A 370 7.89 -16.72 -6.12
N LEU A 371 8.45 -16.20 -5.02
CA LEU A 371 9.83 -15.72 -5.01
C LEU A 371 10.84 -16.87 -5.18
N ALA A 372 10.62 -18.05 -4.59
CA ALA A 372 11.48 -19.23 -4.80
C ALA A 372 11.49 -19.67 -6.27
N LEU A 373 10.32 -19.68 -6.92
CA LEU A 373 10.20 -20.02 -8.33
C LEU A 373 10.93 -19.02 -9.22
N SER A 374 10.83 -17.72 -8.89
CA SER A 374 11.51 -16.65 -9.63
C SER A 374 13.04 -16.79 -9.62
N THR A 375 13.61 -17.27 -8.51
CA THR A 375 15.08 -17.46 -8.38
C THR A 375 15.58 -18.71 -9.07
N ARG A 376 14.75 -19.76 -9.14
CA ARG A 376 15.14 -21.03 -9.76
C ARG A 376 14.95 -21.06 -11.28
N SER A 377 14.01 -20.29 -11.80
CA SER A 377 13.69 -20.27 -13.22
C SER A 377 14.62 -19.36 -14.00
N LYS A 378 15.14 -19.89 -15.11
CA LYS A 378 15.85 -19.12 -16.14
C LYS A 378 14.91 -18.61 -17.24
N SER A 379 13.62 -18.91 -17.18
CA SER A 379 12.61 -18.45 -18.12
C SER A 379 12.09 -17.08 -17.69
N GLU A 380 12.16 -16.10 -18.59
CA GLU A 380 11.60 -14.77 -18.44
C GLU A 380 10.10 -14.82 -18.13
N VAL A 381 9.36 -15.65 -18.86
CA VAL A 381 7.91 -15.83 -18.71
C VAL A 381 7.55 -16.34 -17.32
N VAL A 382 8.26 -17.36 -16.82
CA VAL A 382 8.01 -17.93 -15.50
C VAL A 382 8.32 -16.92 -14.40
N ARG A 383 9.42 -16.16 -14.56
CA ARG A 383 9.81 -15.12 -13.61
C ARG A 383 8.80 -13.98 -13.55
N PHE A 384 8.31 -13.54 -14.71
CA PHE A 384 7.26 -12.52 -14.81
C PHE A 384 5.98 -12.95 -14.09
N TRP A 385 5.48 -14.18 -14.37
CA TRP A 385 4.26 -14.67 -13.72
C TRP A 385 4.44 -14.95 -12.23
N ALA A 386 5.63 -15.36 -11.80
CA ALA A 386 5.96 -15.47 -10.38
C ALA A 386 5.89 -14.11 -9.68
N PHE A 387 6.36 -13.05 -10.30
CA PHE A 387 6.26 -11.70 -9.80
C PHE A 387 4.80 -11.18 -9.79
N CYS A 388 4.01 -11.48 -10.82
CA CYS A 388 2.58 -11.19 -10.82
C CYS A 388 1.84 -11.92 -9.67
N ALA A 389 2.18 -13.18 -9.40
CA ALA A 389 1.62 -13.94 -8.28
C ALA A 389 2.01 -13.33 -6.93
N PHE A 390 3.26 -12.90 -6.78
CA PHE A 390 3.71 -12.19 -5.58
C PHE A 390 2.91 -10.89 -5.36
N GLU A 391 2.73 -10.08 -6.40
CA GLU A 391 1.95 -8.83 -6.33
C GLU A 391 0.45 -9.08 -6.06
N ALA A 392 -0.12 -10.16 -6.58
CA ALA A 392 -1.47 -10.55 -6.20
C ALA A 392 -1.57 -10.87 -4.69
N CYS A 393 -0.56 -11.53 -4.14
CA CYS A 393 -0.45 -11.76 -2.70
C CYS A 393 -0.30 -10.45 -1.92
N VAL A 394 0.43 -9.45 -2.42
CA VAL A 394 0.52 -8.11 -1.82
C VAL A 394 -0.88 -7.47 -1.75
N GLY A 395 -1.68 -7.60 -2.80
CA GLY A 395 -3.06 -7.10 -2.84
C GLY A 395 -3.97 -7.76 -1.80
N MET A 396 -3.77 -9.04 -1.48
CA MET A 396 -4.50 -9.74 -0.41
C MET A 396 -3.97 -9.40 0.98
N TYR A 397 -2.67 -9.19 1.13
CA TYR A 397 -2.00 -9.01 2.41
C TYR A 397 -2.52 -7.79 3.19
N TYR A 398 -2.66 -6.64 2.55
CA TYR A 398 -3.04 -5.40 3.24
C TYR A 398 -4.41 -5.48 3.94
N PRO A 399 -5.50 -5.92 3.29
CA PRO A 399 -6.78 -6.03 3.98
C PRO A 399 -6.78 -7.13 5.05
N ILE A 400 -6.08 -8.24 4.84
CA ILE A 400 -5.94 -9.30 5.86
C ILE A 400 -5.24 -8.76 7.11
N GLN A 401 -4.10 -8.09 6.94
CA GLN A 401 -3.36 -7.52 8.07
C GLN A 401 -4.10 -6.35 8.72
N GLY A 402 -4.86 -5.60 7.95
CA GLY A 402 -5.76 -4.56 8.47
C GLY A 402 -6.77 -5.13 9.47
N MET A 403 -7.40 -6.25 9.13
CA MET A 403 -8.35 -6.97 10.00
C MET A 403 -7.65 -7.57 11.23
N LEU A 404 -6.54 -8.29 11.05
CA LEU A 404 -5.81 -8.91 12.17
C LEU A 404 -5.33 -7.84 13.17
N ARG A 405 -4.69 -6.77 12.70
CA ARG A 405 -4.24 -5.68 13.57
C ARG A 405 -5.41 -4.91 14.18
N GLY A 406 -6.50 -4.74 13.42
CA GLY A 406 -7.72 -4.09 13.90
C GLY A 406 -8.39 -4.81 15.04
N THR A 407 -8.31 -6.14 15.07
CA THR A 407 -8.94 -6.99 16.09
C THR A 407 -8.00 -7.29 17.26
N LEU A 408 -6.73 -7.58 16.97
CA LEU A 408 -5.76 -8.05 17.99
C LEU A 408 -5.02 -6.91 18.70
N ILE A 409 -4.98 -5.71 18.13
CA ILE A 409 -4.30 -4.56 18.74
C ILE A 409 -5.33 -3.57 19.26
N SER A 410 -5.26 -3.25 20.56
CA SER A 410 -6.13 -2.23 21.16
C SER A 410 -5.95 -0.85 20.52
N ASN A 411 -7.01 -0.08 20.43
CA ASN A 411 -7.01 1.26 19.80
C ASN A 411 -5.98 2.22 20.41
N GLU A 412 -5.75 2.11 21.73
CA GLU A 412 -4.79 2.96 22.46
C GLU A 412 -3.34 2.77 22.03
N HIS A 413 -2.97 1.54 21.66
CA HIS A 413 -1.59 1.17 21.34
C HIS A 413 -1.33 1.03 19.84
N ARG A 414 -2.38 1.05 18.99
CA ARG A 414 -2.28 0.75 17.56
C ARG A 414 -1.26 1.62 16.83
N ALA A 415 -1.31 2.93 17.02
CA ALA A 415 -0.38 3.85 16.36
C ALA A 415 1.06 3.63 16.81
N THR A 416 1.28 3.45 18.12
CA THR A 416 2.62 3.24 18.70
C THR A 416 3.21 1.90 18.27
N LEU A 417 2.40 0.82 18.25
CA LEU A 417 2.85 -0.49 17.81
C LEU A 417 3.13 -0.53 16.30
N SER A 418 2.32 0.14 15.49
CA SER A 418 2.59 0.27 14.05
C SER A 418 3.90 1.01 13.78
N ALA A 419 4.21 2.06 14.53
CA ALA A 419 5.48 2.76 14.45
C ALA A 419 6.66 1.87 14.90
N LEU A 420 6.47 1.11 15.99
CA LEU A 420 7.49 0.18 16.50
C LEU A 420 7.83 -0.91 15.47
N PHE A 421 6.83 -1.51 14.82
CA PHE A 421 7.05 -2.57 13.82
C PHE A 421 7.75 -2.08 12.55
N ARG A 422 7.66 -0.79 12.23
CA ARG A 422 8.40 -0.19 11.11
C ARG A 422 9.91 -0.06 11.37
N VAL A 423 10.35 -0.03 12.62
CA VAL A 423 11.78 0.09 12.94
C VAL A 423 12.58 -1.13 12.44
N PRO A 424 12.27 -2.38 12.85
CA PRO A 424 12.98 -3.56 12.35
C PRO A 424 12.83 -3.72 10.83
N LEU A 425 11.66 -3.38 10.28
CA LEU A 425 11.44 -3.35 8.83
C LEU A 425 12.45 -2.46 8.11
N ASN A 426 12.57 -1.22 8.52
CA ASN A 426 13.48 -0.26 7.88
C ASN A 426 14.95 -0.68 8.04
N ILE A 427 15.34 -1.18 9.21
CA ILE A 427 16.69 -1.72 9.43
C ILE A 427 16.96 -2.89 8.48
N PHE A 428 16.02 -3.83 8.38
CA PHE A 428 16.15 -4.98 7.47
C PHE A 428 16.33 -4.56 6.02
N VAL A 429 15.49 -3.64 5.51
CA VAL A 429 15.57 -3.13 4.13
C VAL A 429 16.90 -2.43 3.87
N VAL A 430 17.33 -1.55 4.79
CA VAL A 430 18.59 -0.82 4.66
C VAL A 430 19.79 -1.77 4.63
N VAL A 431 19.86 -2.70 5.59
CA VAL A 431 20.97 -3.66 5.66
C VAL A 431 21.00 -4.55 4.41
N SER A 432 19.84 -5.05 3.96
CA SER A 432 19.75 -5.90 2.77
C SER A 432 20.19 -5.16 1.51
N LEU A 433 19.75 -3.91 1.31
CA LEU A 433 20.14 -3.09 0.15
C LEU A 433 21.64 -2.73 0.18
N MET A 434 22.20 -2.50 1.35
CA MET A 434 23.62 -2.11 1.49
C MET A 434 24.59 -3.30 1.35
N THR A 435 24.17 -4.51 1.74
CA THR A 435 25.07 -5.66 1.82
C THR A 435 24.92 -6.66 0.66
N GLY A 436 23.74 -6.77 0.05
CA GLY A 436 23.44 -7.93 -0.78
C GLY A 436 23.06 -7.68 -2.24
N VAL A 437 22.63 -6.50 -2.60
CA VAL A 437 21.91 -6.33 -3.88
C VAL A 437 22.82 -6.27 -5.10
N SER A 438 24.04 -5.77 -4.97
CA SER A 438 24.92 -5.58 -6.13
C SER A 438 25.59 -6.85 -6.64
N SER A 439 25.69 -7.89 -5.80
CA SER A 439 26.40 -9.12 -6.15
C SER A 439 25.59 -10.41 -5.99
N ALA A 440 24.41 -10.34 -5.37
CA ALA A 440 23.68 -11.53 -4.94
C ALA A 440 22.14 -11.37 -5.00
N ARG A 441 21.57 -10.88 -6.10
CA ARG A 441 20.12 -10.68 -6.30
C ARG A 441 19.30 -11.93 -6.00
N ASN A 442 19.76 -13.07 -6.51
CA ASN A 442 19.13 -14.37 -6.26
C ASN A 442 19.19 -14.73 -4.77
N THR A 443 20.24 -14.33 -4.05
CA THR A 443 20.35 -14.53 -2.59
C THR A 443 19.33 -13.66 -1.84
N VAL A 444 19.14 -12.41 -2.25
CA VAL A 444 18.14 -11.50 -1.65
C VAL A 444 16.72 -12.04 -1.85
N LEU A 445 16.37 -12.44 -3.07
CA LEU A 445 15.06 -13.04 -3.36
C LEU A 445 14.87 -14.38 -2.63
N SER A 446 15.91 -15.21 -2.53
CA SER A 446 15.86 -16.47 -1.79
C SER A 446 15.71 -16.23 -0.28
N ALA A 447 16.42 -15.26 0.27
CA ALA A 447 16.27 -14.86 1.67
C ALA A 447 14.85 -14.33 1.94
N SER A 448 14.31 -13.49 1.04
CA SER A 448 12.91 -13.01 1.13
C SER A 448 11.92 -14.17 1.08
N SER A 449 12.14 -15.15 0.19
CA SER A 449 11.32 -16.37 0.12
C SER A 449 11.35 -17.16 1.44
N LEU A 450 12.53 -17.37 2.04
CA LEU A 450 12.66 -18.06 3.31
C LEU A 450 11.99 -17.30 4.47
N MET A 451 12.12 -15.98 4.50
CA MET A 451 11.45 -15.14 5.49
C MET A 451 9.93 -15.19 5.36
N LEU A 452 9.40 -15.22 4.14
CA LEU A 452 7.97 -15.38 3.89
C LEU A 452 7.48 -16.77 4.27
N ALA A 453 8.26 -17.82 3.98
CA ALA A 453 7.95 -19.19 4.45
C ALA A 453 7.94 -19.27 5.99
N PHE A 454 8.92 -18.65 6.64
CA PHE A 454 8.94 -18.52 8.11
C PHE A 454 7.71 -17.77 8.63
N SER A 455 7.30 -16.66 7.98
CA SER A 455 6.09 -15.93 8.33
C SER A 455 4.83 -16.77 8.18
N ALA A 456 4.74 -17.60 7.13
CA ALA A 456 3.63 -18.52 6.94
C ALA A 456 3.53 -19.53 8.10
N LEU A 457 4.66 -20.13 8.49
CA LEU A 457 4.73 -21.06 9.63
C LEU A 457 4.40 -20.37 10.96
N MET A 458 4.98 -19.20 11.23
CA MET A 458 4.67 -18.42 12.42
C MET A 458 3.17 -18.11 12.52
N THR A 459 2.56 -17.72 11.41
CA THR A 459 1.11 -17.46 11.36
C THR A 459 0.32 -18.72 11.62
N ALA A 460 0.67 -19.85 10.99
CA ALA A 460 -0.03 -21.12 11.13
C ALA A 460 0.07 -21.70 12.56
N PHE A 461 1.23 -21.59 13.22
CA PHE A 461 1.46 -22.24 14.52
C PHE A 461 1.19 -21.32 15.72
N ILE A 462 1.21 -19.99 15.56
CA ILE A 462 1.03 -19.06 16.68
C ILE A 462 -0.30 -18.30 16.55
N VAL A 463 -0.56 -17.71 15.38
CA VAL A 463 -1.72 -16.80 15.21
C VAL A 463 -3.01 -17.59 15.01
N VAL A 464 -3.00 -18.64 14.18
CA VAL A 464 -4.20 -19.46 13.90
C VAL A 464 -4.73 -20.16 15.15
N PRO A 465 -3.93 -20.92 15.92
CA PRO A 465 -4.43 -21.59 17.11
C PRO A 465 -5.00 -20.62 18.14
N LYS A 466 -4.34 -19.47 18.32
CA LYS A 466 -4.81 -18.47 19.26
C LYS A 466 -6.08 -17.76 18.80
N ALA A 467 -6.22 -17.55 17.49
CA ALA A 467 -7.47 -17.07 16.94
C ALA A 467 -8.60 -18.08 17.15
N ASP A 468 -8.33 -19.38 17.01
CA ASP A 468 -9.27 -20.47 17.29
C ASP A 468 -9.63 -20.53 18.80
N ASP A 469 -8.67 -20.39 19.71
CA ASP A 469 -8.92 -20.36 21.17
C ASP A 469 -9.83 -19.18 21.57
N MET A 470 -9.58 -18.00 21.00
CA MET A 470 -10.43 -16.81 21.24
C MET A 470 -11.85 -16.99 20.71
N THR A 471 -12.08 -18.00 19.85
CA THR A 471 -13.36 -18.30 19.22
C THR A 471 -14.12 -19.46 19.87
N SER A 472 -13.42 -20.30 20.63
CA SER A 472 -14.03 -21.40 21.36
C SER A 472 -14.68 -20.87 22.63
N PRO A 473 -16.00 -21.10 22.89
CA PRO A 473 -16.56 -20.78 24.18
C PRO A 473 -15.88 -21.65 25.22
N GLU A 474 -15.17 -21.04 26.18
CA GLU A 474 -14.82 -21.76 27.43
C GLU A 474 -16.11 -22.28 28.01
N ILE A 475 -16.29 -23.58 27.94
CA ILE A 475 -17.25 -24.30 28.78
C ILE A 475 -16.68 -24.20 30.21
N ASN A 476 -17.00 -23.10 30.86
CA ASN A 476 -16.76 -22.94 32.30
C ASN A 476 -17.74 -23.88 33.02
N ILE A 477 -17.42 -25.17 32.99
CA ILE A 477 -17.94 -26.12 33.94
C ILE A 477 -17.14 -25.86 35.23
N ARG A 478 -17.61 -24.91 36.05
CA ARG A 478 -17.26 -24.95 37.49
C ARG A 478 -17.94 -26.17 38.04
N PRO A 479 -17.22 -27.15 38.62
CA PRO A 479 -17.87 -28.15 39.46
C PRO A 479 -18.38 -27.43 40.70
N GLU A 480 -19.65 -27.63 40.99
CA GLU A 480 -20.27 -27.31 42.27
C GLU A 480 -19.63 -28.07 43.43
#